data_1eefebf87f8116e0e33345261744c7bc
#
_entry.id   1eefebf87f8116e0e33345261744c7bc
#
_cell.length_a   1.000
_cell.length_b   1.000
_cell.length_c   1.000
_cell.angle_alpha   90.00
_cell.angle_beta   90.00
_cell.angle_gamma   90.00
#
_symmetry.space_group_name_H-M   'P 1'
#
loop_
_entity.id
_entity.type
_entity.pdbx_description
1 polymer ?
#
loop_
_entity_poly.entity_id
_entity_poly.type
_entity_poly.pdbx_seq_one_letter_code
_entity_poly.pdbx_strand_id
1 'polypeptide(L)'
;MKVTSPLDRILDNEVKIRILRFLCKTGAKWNGRQIAKEIGISPATAHKALQALNAEGVLLLQNIGKTHLYELNEDNYLVRNLLKPLFGKEDNIYDNIFTAIKNKIAHSSLRKDIISIALFGSVNALTDHAGSDIDLAVVVKNAQAKPKLEKLFEVIDRSISTDFGNTVSPYLNTIQEFKSRYRDGLQPIKNILRSYRLIYGKRLEDLI
;
A
#
# COMPACT_ATOMS: atom_id res chain seq x y z
N MET A 1 -25.27 -16.01 -12.17
CA MET A 1 -24.39 -14.93 -12.67
C MET A 1 -24.95 -14.34 -13.95
N LYS A 2 -24.95 -13.01 -14.07
CA LYS A 2 -25.32 -12.30 -15.31
C LYS A 2 -24.16 -12.39 -16.31
N VAL A 3 -24.43 -12.75 -17.58
CA VAL A 3 -23.36 -12.89 -18.60
C VAL A 3 -22.82 -11.51 -19.04
N THR A 4 -23.73 -10.56 -19.24
CA THR A 4 -23.37 -9.17 -19.56
C THR A 4 -23.11 -8.38 -18.30
N SER A 5 -21.93 -7.73 -18.18
CA SER A 5 -21.51 -6.92 -17.02
C SER A 5 -21.59 -7.70 -15.69
N PRO A 6 -20.92 -8.87 -15.58
CA PRO A 6 -21.04 -9.71 -14.38
C PRO A 6 -20.46 -9.05 -13.12
N LEU A 7 -19.51 -8.11 -13.29
CA LEU A 7 -18.87 -7.44 -12.16
C LEU A 7 -19.78 -6.45 -11.44
N ASP A 8 -20.84 -5.95 -12.08
CA ASP A 8 -21.78 -4.99 -11.47
C ASP A 8 -22.42 -5.50 -10.17
N ARG A 9 -22.55 -6.83 -10.02
CA ARG A 9 -23.10 -7.46 -8.80
C ARG A 9 -22.06 -8.02 -7.85
N ILE A 10 -20.82 -8.09 -8.30
CA ILE A 10 -19.69 -8.66 -7.54
C ILE A 10 -18.92 -7.55 -6.84
N LEU A 11 -18.73 -6.41 -7.50
CA LEU A 11 -17.95 -5.28 -7.01
C LEU A 11 -18.81 -4.04 -6.71
N ASP A 12 -20.09 -4.22 -6.40
CA ASP A 12 -21.08 -3.13 -6.21
C ASP A 12 -20.98 -2.40 -4.86
N ASN A 13 -20.24 -2.94 -3.91
CA ASN A 13 -20.04 -2.29 -2.62
C ASN A 13 -18.72 -2.67 -1.94
N GLU A 14 -18.27 -1.81 -1.04
CA GLU A 14 -17.01 -1.94 -0.33
C GLU A 14 -16.89 -3.28 0.44
N VAL A 15 -17.96 -3.74 1.07
CA VAL A 15 -17.92 -4.97 1.86
C VAL A 15 -17.58 -6.19 1.00
N LYS A 16 -18.21 -6.32 -0.17
CA LYS A 16 -17.90 -7.41 -1.11
C LYS A 16 -16.46 -7.32 -1.62
N ILE A 17 -15.98 -6.12 -1.94
CA ILE A 17 -14.59 -5.89 -2.35
C ILE A 17 -13.62 -6.32 -1.25
N ARG A 18 -13.88 -5.93 0.01
CA ARG A 18 -13.04 -6.31 1.16
C ARG A 18 -13.04 -7.81 1.42
N ILE A 19 -14.17 -8.48 1.30
CA ILE A 19 -14.28 -9.96 1.41
C ILE A 19 -13.45 -10.63 0.30
N LEU A 20 -13.63 -10.21 -0.94
CA LEU A 20 -12.92 -10.80 -2.08
C LEU A 20 -11.40 -10.58 -1.97
N ARG A 21 -10.97 -9.36 -1.62
CA ARG A 21 -9.55 -9.05 -1.36
C ARG A 21 -8.97 -9.96 -0.28
N PHE A 22 -9.66 -10.10 0.86
CA PHE A 22 -9.25 -10.97 1.96
C PHE A 22 -9.11 -12.43 1.53
N LEU A 23 -10.11 -12.97 0.83
CA LEU A 23 -10.09 -14.36 0.38
C LEU A 23 -9.04 -14.59 -0.73
N CYS A 24 -8.84 -13.63 -1.64
CA CYS A 24 -7.76 -13.71 -2.64
C CYS A 24 -6.37 -13.74 -2.00
N LYS A 25 -6.19 -12.95 -0.93
CA LYS A 25 -4.91 -12.86 -0.20
C LYS A 25 -4.62 -14.11 0.62
N THR A 26 -5.62 -14.66 1.28
CA THR A 26 -5.42 -15.79 2.19
C THR A 26 -5.44 -17.15 1.49
N GLY A 27 -6.19 -17.30 0.39
CA GLY A 27 -6.33 -18.54 -0.35
C GLY A 27 -6.92 -19.70 0.46
N ALA A 28 -7.59 -19.43 1.58
CA ALA A 28 -8.06 -20.41 2.54
C ALA A 28 -9.58 -20.37 2.73
N LYS A 29 -10.12 -21.42 3.40
CA LYS A 29 -11.51 -21.50 3.81
C LYS A 29 -11.72 -20.78 5.12
N TRP A 30 -12.75 -19.95 5.20
CA TRP A 30 -13.07 -19.18 6.39
C TRP A 30 -14.57 -19.23 6.71
N ASN A 31 -14.93 -19.23 7.99
CA ASN A 31 -16.33 -19.02 8.34
C ASN A 31 -16.70 -17.52 8.32
N GLY A 32 -17.99 -17.23 8.14
CA GLY A 32 -18.45 -15.84 7.99
C GLY A 32 -18.15 -14.93 9.18
N ARG A 33 -18.10 -15.47 10.42
CA ARG A 33 -17.76 -14.69 11.62
C ARG A 33 -16.25 -14.33 11.65
N GLN A 34 -15.41 -15.27 11.26
CA GLN A 34 -13.96 -15.02 11.13
C GLN A 34 -13.70 -13.94 10.08
N ILE A 35 -14.28 -14.08 8.87
CA ILE A 35 -14.16 -13.06 7.82
C ILE A 35 -14.60 -11.71 8.36
N ALA A 36 -15.77 -11.62 9.02
CA ALA A 36 -16.29 -10.38 9.58
C ALA A 36 -15.31 -9.72 10.55
N LYS A 37 -14.68 -10.52 11.44
CA LYS A 37 -13.67 -10.06 12.40
C LYS A 37 -12.42 -9.53 11.70
N GLU A 38 -11.88 -10.29 10.76
CA GLU A 38 -10.63 -9.93 10.06
C GLU A 38 -10.77 -8.64 9.22
N ILE A 39 -11.93 -8.44 8.58
CA ILE A 39 -12.16 -7.22 7.80
C ILE A 39 -12.90 -6.11 8.58
N GLY A 40 -13.14 -6.28 9.89
CA GLY A 40 -13.69 -5.25 10.78
C GLY A 40 -15.13 -4.82 10.45
N ILE A 41 -16.03 -5.79 10.18
CA ILE A 41 -17.46 -5.53 9.92
C ILE A 41 -18.37 -6.37 10.82
N SER A 42 -19.68 -6.05 10.83
CA SER A 42 -20.64 -6.88 11.57
C SER A 42 -20.84 -8.26 10.91
N PRO A 43 -21.05 -9.34 11.71
CA PRO A 43 -21.35 -10.67 11.17
C PRO A 43 -22.59 -10.70 10.26
N ALA A 44 -23.60 -9.87 10.55
CA ALA A 44 -24.81 -9.78 9.74
C ALA A 44 -24.52 -9.19 8.35
N THR A 45 -23.68 -8.13 8.30
CA THR A 45 -23.25 -7.50 7.05
C THR A 45 -22.41 -8.47 6.21
N ALA A 46 -21.46 -9.18 6.86
CA ALA A 46 -20.64 -10.20 6.19
C ALA A 46 -21.52 -11.31 5.60
N HIS A 47 -22.50 -11.81 6.38
CA HIS A 47 -23.39 -12.88 5.94
C HIS A 47 -24.15 -12.52 4.67
N LYS A 48 -24.75 -11.33 4.61
CA LYS A 48 -25.47 -10.84 3.41
C LYS A 48 -24.55 -10.77 2.19
N ALA A 49 -23.36 -10.23 2.34
CA ALA A 49 -22.39 -10.09 1.26
C ALA A 49 -21.88 -11.46 0.77
N LEU A 50 -21.56 -12.38 1.70
CA LEU A 50 -21.11 -13.74 1.38
C LEU A 50 -22.20 -14.53 0.64
N GLN A 51 -23.46 -14.44 1.06
CA GLN A 51 -24.57 -15.06 0.35
C GLN A 51 -24.71 -14.51 -1.07
N ALA A 52 -24.61 -13.19 -1.25
CA ALA A 52 -24.69 -12.56 -2.56
C ALA A 52 -23.53 -13.01 -3.47
N LEU A 53 -22.30 -13.05 -2.96
CA LEU A 53 -21.13 -13.52 -3.71
C LEU A 53 -21.21 -15.01 -4.06
N ASN A 54 -21.74 -15.84 -3.14
CA ASN A 54 -21.99 -17.25 -3.42
C ASN A 54 -23.08 -17.43 -4.50
N ALA A 55 -24.15 -16.65 -4.46
CA ALA A 55 -25.20 -16.67 -5.49
C ALA A 55 -24.69 -16.30 -6.90
N GLU A 56 -23.66 -15.43 -6.98
CA GLU A 56 -22.98 -15.10 -8.24
C GLU A 56 -21.93 -16.18 -8.65
N GLY A 57 -21.73 -17.21 -7.82
CA GLY A 57 -20.83 -18.34 -8.11
C GLY A 57 -19.35 -18.05 -7.96
N VAL A 58 -18.97 -16.90 -7.41
CA VAL A 58 -17.55 -16.55 -7.16
C VAL A 58 -17.02 -17.11 -5.86
N LEU A 59 -17.93 -17.49 -4.94
CA LEU A 59 -17.60 -18.23 -3.71
C LEU A 59 -18.23 -19.60 -3.73
N LEU A 60 -17.56 -20.57 -3.13
CA LEU A 60 -18.08 -21.86 -2.74
C LEU A 60 -18.48 -21.82 -1.26
N LEU A 61 -19.60 -22.46 -0.94
CA LEU A 61 -20.09 -22.68 0.42
C LEU A 61 -19.98 -24.15 0.77
N GLN A 62 -19.22 -24.48 1.80
CA GLN A 62 -19.12 -25.82 2.36
C GLN A 62 -19.72 -25.86 3.76
N ASN A 63 -20.59 -26.84 4.01
CA ASN A 63 -21.18 -27.06 5.33
C ASN A 63 -20.40 -28.15 6.07
N ILE A 64 -19.84 -27.81 7.23
CA ILE A 64 -19.19 -28.77 8.14
C ILE A 64 -19.94 -28.72 9.47
N GLY A 65 -20.82 -29.71 9.69
CA GLY A 65 -21.74 -29.69 10.81
C GLY A 65 -22.65 -28.45 10.76
N LYS A 66 -22.58 -27.61 11.81
CA LYS A 66 -23.33 -26.34 11.89
C LYS A 66 -22.53 -25.12 11.36
N THR A 67 -21.36 -25.35 10.83
CA THR A 67 -20.46 -24.25 10.38
C THR A 67 -20.48 -24.13 8.87
N HIS A 68 -20.70 -22.90 8.39
CA HIS A 68 -20.61 -22.52 6.99
C HIS A 68 -19.22 -21.97 6.69
N LEU A 69 -18.48 -22.64 5.82
CA LEU A 69 -17.16 -22.20 5.33
C LEU A 69 -17.29 -21.67 3.92
N TYR A 70 -16.64 -20.55 3.67
CA TYR A 70 -16.57 -19.89 2.36
C TYR A 70 -15.14 -19.92 1.85
N GLU A 71 -14.99 -20.18 0.56
CA GLU A 71 -13.75 -20.11 -0.18
C GLU A 71 -13.98 -19.54 -1.58
N LEU A 72 -12.93 -19.08 -2.25
CA LEU A 72 -13.02 -18.68 -3.65
C LEU A 72 -13.32 -19.90 -4.52
N ASN A 73 -14.22 -19.72 -5.49
CA ASN A 73 -14.47 -20.72 -6.52
C ASN A 73 -13.36 -20.60 -7.58
N GLU A 74 -12.25 -21.33 -7.41
CA GLU A 74 -11.08 -21.29 -8.29
C GLU A 74 -11.39 -21.72 -9.74
N ASP A 75 -12.45 -22.52 -9.95
CA ASP A 75 -12.89 -22.96 -11.28
C ASP A 75 -13.71 -21.87 -11.99
N ASN A 76 -14.19 -20.86 -11.27
CA ASN A 76 -14.93 -19.76 -11.86
C ASN A 76 -14.02 -18.87 -12.71
N TYR A 77 -14.43 -18.63 -13.97
CA TYR A 77 -13.68 -17.82 -14.91
C TYR A 77 -13.34 -16.42 -14.37
N LEU A 78 -14.31 -15.74 -13.72
CA LEU A 78 -14.10 -14.40 -13.17
C LEU A 78 -13.09 -14.40 -12.01
N VAL A 79 -13.15 -15.41 -11.15
CA VAL A 79 -12.20 -15.55 -10.03
C VAL A 79 -10.79 -15.70 -10.57
N ARG A 80 -10.57 -16.66 -11.47
CA ARG A 80 -9.25 -17.00 -12.00
C ARG A 80 -8.65 -15.90 -12.87
N ASN A 81 -9.44 -15.33 -13.78
CA ASN A 81 -8.92 -14.44 -14.82
C ASN A 81 -9.09 -12.96 -14.54
N LEU A 82 -9.95 -12.56 -13.59
CA LEU A 82 -10.19 -11.15 -13.27
C LEU A 82 -9.91 -10.83 -11.80
N LEU A 83 -10.56 -11.50 -10.85
CA LEU A 83 -10.49 -11.10 -9.44
C LEU A 83 -9.11 -11.37 -8.80
N LYS A 84 -8.56 -12.57 -8.97
CA LYS A 84 -7.20 -12.89 -8.46
C LYS A 84 -6.12 -12.00 -9.06
N PRO A 85 -6.04 -11.81 -10.40
CA PRO A 85 -5.11 -10.85 -10.99
C PRO A 85 -5.31 -9.42 -10.52
N LEU A 86 -6.56 -8.97 -10.36
CA LEU A 86 -6.89 -7.62 -9.88
C LEU A 86 -6.31 -7.37 -8.49
N PHE A 87 -6.66 -8.21 -7.52
CA PHE A 87 -6.19 -8.07 -6.14
C PHE A 87 -4.69 -8.36 -5.99
N GLY A 88 -4.13 -9.27 -6.79
CA GLY A 88 -2.68 -9.49 -6.84
C GLY A 88 -1.92 -8.27 -7.37
N LYS A 89 -2.47 -7.52 -8.33
CA LYS A 89 -1.88 -6.25 -8.78
C LYS A 89 -2.05 -5.14 -7.76
N GLU A 90 -3.21 -5.08 -7.07
CA GLU A 90 -3.46 -4.13 -6.00
C GLU A 90 -2.43 -4.27 -4.87
N ASP A 91 -2.13 -5.50 -4.44
CA ASP A 91 -1.10 -5.78 -3.41
C ASP A 91 0.29 -5.27 -3.80
N ASN A 92 0.59 -5.17 -5.09
CA ASN A 92 1.88 -4.71 -5.60
C ASN A 92 1.97 -3.18 -5.83
N ILE A 93 0.90 -2.42 -5.66
CA ILE A 93 0.91 -0.95 -5.90
C ILE A 93 1.98 -0.27 -5.06
N TYR A 94 2.05 -0.62 -3.77
CA TYR A 94 3.04 -0.08 -2.84
C TYR A 94 4.48 -0.30 -3.33
N ASP A 95 4.85 -1.52 -3.68
CA ASP A 95 6.20 -1.85 -4.16
C ASP A 95 6.49 -1.25 -5.54
N ASN A 96 5.49 -1.11 -6.40
CA ASN A 96 5.61 -0.46 -7.70
C ASN A 96 5.93 1.03 -7.56
N ILE A 97 5.27 1.74 -6.65
CA ILE A 97 5.56 3.15 -6.35
C ILE A 97 7.03 3.31 -5.93
N PHE A 98 7.50 2.50 -4.97
CA PHE A 98 8.89 2.61 -4.50
C PHE A 98 9.92 2.18 -5.54
N THR A 99 9.57 1.22 -6.39
CA THR A 99 10.40 0.84 -7.54
C THR A 99 10.52 2.00 -8.53
N ALA A 100 9.42 2.69 -8.83
CA ALA A 100 9.42 3.86 -9.71
C ALA A 100 10.29 4.99 -9.13
N ILE A 101 10.16 5.29 -7.83
CA ILE A 101 11.00 6.29 -7.13
C ILE A 101 12.47 5.88 -7.20
N LYS A 102 12.83 4.63 -6.85
CA LYS A 102 14.20 4.12 -6.91
C LYS A 102 14.80 4.25 -8.31
N ASN A 103 14.04 3.89 -9.34
CA ASN A 103 14.49 3.97 -10.72
C ASN A 103 14.80 5.42 -11.15
N LYS A 104 13.94 6.38 -10.82
CA LYS A 104 14.18 7.81 -11.11
C LYS A 104 15.45 8.30 -10.42
N ILE A 105 15.68 7.91 -9.17
CA ILE A 105 16.90 8.27 -8.42
C ILE A 105 18.13 7.60 -9.04
N ALA A 106 18.05 6.31 -9.36
CA ALA A 106 19.17 5.55 -9.92
C ALA A 106 19.68 6.12 -11.26
N HIS A 107 18.76 6.63 -12.08
CA HIS A 107 19.10 7.24 -13.38
C HIS A 107 19.49 8.73 -13.27
N SER A 108 19.42 9.34 -12.08
CA SER A 108 19.82 10.73 -11.87
C SER A 108 21.31 10.85 -11.57
N SER A 109 21.96 11.85 -12.15
CA SER A 109 23.33 12.24 -11.80
C SER A 109 23.48 12.70 -10.34
N LEU A 110 22.36 13.09 -9.69
CA LEU A 110 22.30 13.53 -8.29
C LEU A 110 22.28 12.36 -7.29
N ARG A 111 22.16 11.10 -7.76
CA ARG A 111 22.20 9.91 -6.91
C ARG A 111 23.39 9.91 -5.93
N LYS A 112 24.55 10.35 -6.37
CA LYS A 112 25.79 10.42 -5.57
C LYS A 112 25.73 11.41 -4.40
N ASP A 113 24.82 12.38 -4.44
CA ASP A 113 24.63 13.39 -3.39
C ASP A 113 23.61 12.97 -2.33
N ILE A 114 22.86 11.89 -2.59
CA ILE A 114 21.90 11.30 -1.65
C ILE A 114 22.62 10.29 -0.77
N ILE A 115 22.47 10.42 0.55
CA ILE A 115 22.99 9.49 1.55
C ILE A 115 21.93 8.45 1.92
N SER A 116 20.68 8.89 2.13
CA SER A 116 19.58 8.05 2.53
C SER A 116 18.24 8.59 2.04
N ILE A 117 17.33 7.69 1.70
CA ILE A 117 15.90 7.97 1.51
C ILE A 117 15.12 6.94 2.29
N ALA A 118 14.24 7.39 3.14
CA ALA A 118 13.38 6.56 3.98
C ALA A 118 11.93 7.01 3.89
N LEU A 119 11.01 6.07 3.74
CA LEU A 119 9.57 6.30 3.85
C LEU A 119 9.19 6.41 5.32
N PHE A 120 8.36 7.39 5.65
CA PHE A 120 7.76 7.54 6.98
C PHE A 120 6.29 7.98 6.86
N GLY A 121 5.65 8.39 7.95
CA GLY A 121 4.28 8.89 7.93
C GLY A 121 3.21 7.81 7.80
N SER A 122 2.02 8.21 7.36
CA SER A 122 0.81 7.36 7.33
C SER A 122 0.94 6.17 6.38
N VAL A 123 1.56 6.36 5.21
CA VAL A 123 1.79 5.29 4.23
C VAL A 123 2.71 4.21 4.80
N ASN A 124 3.77 4.59 5.54
CA ASN A 124 4.63 3.63 6.22
C ASN A 124 3.93 2.89 7.35
N ALA A 125 3.04 3.57 8.06
CA ALA A 125 2.26 3.00 9.17
C ALA A 125 1.04 2.17 8.70
N LEU A 126 0.75 2.13 7.39
CA LEU A 126 -0.45 1.52 6.80
C LEU A 126 -1.76 2.11 7.38
N THR A 127 -1.76 3.41 7.67
CA THR A 127 -2.90 4.18 8.18
C THR A 127 -3.28 5.31 7.23
N ASP A 128 -2.81 5.21 5.99
CA ASP A 128 -3.09 6.17 4.94
C ASP A 128 -4.57 6.17 4.54
N HIS A 129 -5.01 7.31 4.02
CA HIS A 129 -6.36 7.53 3.49
C HIS A 129 -6.28 8.21 2.13
N ALA A 130 -7.40 8.33 1.45
CA ALA A 130 -7.48 9.05 0.18
C ALA A 130 -6.92 10.47 0.35
N GLY A 131 -5.88 10.81 -0.43
CA GLY A 131 -5.17 12.08 -0.35
C GLY A 131 -4.00 12.13 0.63
N SER A 132 -3.61 10.99 1.24
CA SER A 132 -2.35 10.94 2.01
C SER A 132 -1.14 11.05 1.08
N ASP A 133 -0.16 11.88 1.49
CA ASP A 133 1.11 12.02 0.80
C ASP A 133 2.06 10.86 1.11
N ILE A 134 2.98 10.60 0.20
CA ILE A 134 4.10 9.69 0.40
C ILE A 134 5.25 10.49 0.99
N ASP A 135 5.40 10.43 2.32
CA ASP A 135 6.40 11.18 3.06
C ASP A 135 7.76 10.51 2.97
N LEU A 136 8.75 11.21 2.41
CA LEU A 136 10.12 10.73 2.26
C LEU A 136 11.11 11.58 3.05
N ALA A 137 11.79 10.98 4.03
CA ALA A 137 12.96 11.58 4.65
C ALA A 137 14.15 11.40 3.71
N VAL A 138 14.74 12.52 3.27
CA VAL A 138 15.86 12.52 2.33
C VAL A 138 17.06 13.17 3.00
N VAL A 139 18.13 12.40 3.21
CA VAL A 139 19.39 12.92 3.77
C VAL A 139 20.42 13.05 2.66
N VAL A 140 20.98 14.26 2.52
CA VAL A 140 21.92 14.62 1.47
C VAL A 140 23.27 15.05 2.04
N LYS A 141 24.32 15.00 1.22
CA LYS A 141 25.69 15.28 1.65
C LYS A 141 25.90 16.73 2.09
N ASN A 142 25.35 17.68 1.36
CA ASN A 142 25.58 19.10 1.57
C ASN A 142 24.40 19.96 1.11
N ALA A 143 24.39 21.24 1.50
CA ALA A 143 23.30 22.17 1.20
C ALA A 143 23.22 22.54 -0.30
N GLN A 144 24.34 22.49 -1.03
CA GLN A 144 24.38 22.83 -2.47
C GLN A 144 23.60 21.83 -3.33
N ALA A 145 23.44 20.60 -2.84
CA ALA A 145 22.65 19.57 -3.52
C ALA A 145 21.12 19.78 -3.39
N LYS A 146 20.66 20.46 -2.33
CA LYS A 146 19.22 20.59 -2.02
C LYS A 146 18.40 21.17 -3.18
N PRO A 147 18.72 22.35 -3.76
CA PRO A 147 17.88 22.95 -4.81
C PRO A 147 17.77 22.07 -6.06
N LYS A 148 18.82 21.29 -6.36
CA LYS A 148 18.80 20.36 -7.49
C LYS A 148 17.96 19.13 -7.19
N LEU A 149 18.01 18.66 -5.95
CA LEU A 149 17.21 17.52 -5.50
C LEU A 149 15.73 17.88 -5.34
N GLU A 150 15.41 19.09 -4.90
CA GLU A 150 14.03 19.59 -4.91
C GLU A 150 13.42 19.48 -6.32
N LYS A 151 14.12 19.96 -7.35
CA LYS A 151 13.69 19.81 -8.76
C LYS A 151 13.56 18.34 -9.19
N LEU A 152 14.46 17.47 -8.74
CA LEU A 152 14.35 16.03 -9.02
C LEU A 152 13.09 15.46 -8.37
N PHE A 153 12.81 15.82 -7.11
CA PHE A 153 11.62 15.35 -6.41
C PHE A 153 10.31 15.92 -6.99
N GLU A 154 10.31 17.14 -7.55
CA GLU A 154 9.18 17.67 -8.34
C GLU A 154 8.89 16.79 -9.57
N VAL A 155 9.94 16.29 -10.26
CA VAL A 155 9.80 15.38 -11.40
C VAL A 155 9.31 14.01 -10.94
N ILE A 156 9.80 13.52 -9.81
CA ILE A 156 9.35 12.25 -9.20
C ILE A 156 7.87 12.38 -8.79
N ASP A 157 7.51 13.44 -8.07
CA ASP A 157 6.14 13.72 -7.63
C ASP A 157 5.17 13.73 -8.83
N ARG A 158 5.49 14.49 -9.87
CA ARG A 158 4.66 14.55 -11.08
C ARG A 158 4.46 13.18 -11.72
N SER A 159 5.52 12.35 -11.79
CA SER A 159 5.41 11.00 -12.34
C SER A 159 4.53 10.10 -11.46
N ILE A 160 4.76 10.11 -10.14
CA ILE A 160 3.97 9.28 -9.20
C ILE A 160 2.52 9.74 -9.16
N SER A 161 2.28 11.05 -9.16
CA SER A 161 0.92 11.60 -9.19
C SER A 161 0.16 11.22 -10.48
N THR A 162 0.86 11.21 -11.62
CA THR A 162 0.25 10.80 -12.90
C THR A 162 -0.04 9.30 -12.94
N ASP A 163 0.91 8.47 -12.47
CA ASP A 163 0.82 7.02 -12.62
C ASP A 163 -0.03 6.36 -11.52
N PHE A 164 -0.05 6.92 -10.31
CA PHE A 164 -0.65 6.31 -9.12
C PHE A 164 -1.69 7.19 -8.40
N GLY A 165 -1.77 8.48 -8.71
CA GLY A 165 -2.69 9.42 -8.07
C GLY A 165 -2.25 9.92 -6.68
N ASN A 166 -1.02 9.63 -6.23
CA ASN A 166 -0.47 10.04 -4.96
C ASN A 166 0.58 11.12 -5.13
N THR A 167 0.70 12.02 -4.16
CA THR A 167 1.77 13.04 -4.09
C THR A 167 2.96 12.55 -3.29
N VAL A 168 4.16 13.05 -3.62
CA VAL A 168 5.41 12.73 -2.92
C VAL A 168 5.90 13.96 -2.18
N SER A 169 6.01 13.87 -0.86
CA SER A 169 6.46 14.95 0.03
C SER A 169 7.88 14.68 0.55
N PRO A 170 8.93 15.28 -0.04
CA PRO A 170 10.31 15.08 0.41
C PRO A 170 10.67 16.01 1.58
N TYR A 171 11.07 15.44 2.71
CA TYR A 171 11.68 16.15 3.83
C TYR A 171 13.19 16.14 3.71
N LEU A 172 13.74 17.15 3.02
CA LEU A 172 15.16 17.26 2.68
C LEU A 172 15.99 17.84 3.84
N ASN A 173 17.00 17.09 4.29
CA ASN A 173 17.99 17.52 5.27
C ASN A 173 19.40 17.22 4.77
N THR A 174 20.37 18.10 5.05
CA THR A 174 21.76 17.71 5.00
C THR A 174 22.09 16.76 6.14
N ILE A 175 23.19 16.01 6.03
CA ILE A 175 23.65 15.16 7.13
C ILE A 175 23.88 15.95 8.43
N GLN A 176 24.34 17.19 8.32
CA GLN A 176 24.59 18.06 9.46
C GLN A 176 23.28 18.53 10.11
N GLU A 177 22.29 18.95 9.31
CA GLU A 177 20.96 19.33 9.80
C GLU A 177 20.26 18.14 10.43
N PHE A 178 20.35 16.95 9.83
CA PHE A 178 19.76 15.74 10.37
C PHE A 178 20.30 15.40 11.75
N LYS A 179 21.63 15.43 11.91
CA LYS A 179 22.33 15.23 13.21
C LYS A 179 21.97 16.27 14.25
N SER A 180 21.95 17.58 13.86
CA SER A 180 21.58 18.66 14.78
C SER A 180 20.15 18.48 15.28
N ARG A 181 19.20 18.33 14.37
CA ARG A 181 17.78 18.15 14.72
C ARG A 181 17.52 16.92 15.58
N TYR A 182 18.30 15.84 15.39
CA TYR A 182 18.24 14.67 16.26
C TYR A 182 18.72 14.98 17.67
N ARG A 183 19.88 15.64 17.83
CA ARG A 183 20.43 16.04 19.14
C ARG A 183 19.51 16.99 19.89
N ASP A 184 18.94 17.94 19.18
CA ASP A 184 17.99 18.92 19.72
C ASP A 184 16.59 18.32 20.02
N GLY A 185 16.42 17.04 19.69
CA GLY A 185 15.19 16.32 19.94
C GLY A 185 13.98 16.77 19.15
N LEU A 186 14.22 17.43 18.01
CA LEU A 186 13.17 18.05 17.20
C LEU A 186 12.32 17.03 16.45
N GLN A 187 11.03 17.33 16.36
CA GLN A 187 10.12 16.69 15.43
C GLN A 187 10.34 17.26 14.01
N PRO A 188 10.20 16.48 12.92
CA PRO A 188 9.73 15.09 12.87
C PRO A 188 10.83 14.01 13.02
N ILE A 189 12.13 14.37 13.19
CA ILE A 189 13.24 13.40 13.15
C ILE A 189 13.05 12.24 14.16
N LYS A 190 12.63 12.54 15.39
CA LYS A 190 12.35 11.49 16.39
C LYS A 190 11.25 10.53 15.95
N ASN A 191 10.20 11.03 15.28
CA ASN A 191 9.11 10.19 14.80
C ASN A 191 9.56 9.34 13.62
N ILE A 192 10.35 9.90 12.71
CA ILE A 192 10.93 9.18 11.58
C ILE A 192 11.75 7.99 12.08
N LEU A 193 12.66 8.22 13.03
CA LEU A 193 13.53 7.17 13.59
C LEU A 193 12.78 6.07 14.35
N ARG A 194 11.57 6.35 14.87
CA ARG A 194 10.76 5.31 15.54
C ARG A 194 10.16 4.30 14.57
N SER A 195 9.79 4.77 13.37
CA SER A 195 9.16 3.92 12.37
C SER A 195 9.41 4.49 10.98
N TYR A 196 10.29 3.85 10.22
CA TYR A 196 10.53 4.16 8.82
C TYR A 196 10.88 2.88 8.03
N ARG A 197 10.73 2.94 6.73
CA ARG A 197 11.20 1.91 5.80
C ARG A 197 12.28 2.50 4.90
N LEU A 198 13.47 1.90 4.91
CA LEU A 198 14.56 2.34 4.05
C LEU A 198 14.22 2.06 2.57
N ILE A 199 14.28 3.12 1.76
CA ILE A 199 14.08 3.06 0.31
C ILE A 199 15.43 2.97 -0.42
N TYR A 200 16.39 3.82 -0.02
CA TYR A 200 17.69 3.94 -0.69
C TYR A 200 18.78 4.38 0.28
N GLY A 201 20.00 3.86 0.12
CA GLY A 201 21.19 4.33 0.82
C GLY A 201 21.39 3.71 2.21
N LYS A 202 21.92 4.48 3.15
CA LYS A 202 22.24 4.04 4.52
C LYS A 202 21.03 4.09 5.43
N ARG A 203 21.01 3.25 6.46
CA ARG A 203 20.02 3.35 7.55
C ARG A 203 20.15 4.70 8.25
N LEU A 204 19.02 5.24 8.71
CA LEU A 204 19.02 6.56 9.36
C LEU A 204 19.76 6.55 10.70
N GLU A 205 19.72 5.43 11.43
CA GLU A 205 20.47 5.25 12.69
C GLU A 205 21.99 5.30 12.49
N ASP A 206 22.49 4.86 11.33
CA ASP A 206 23.93 4.90 11.01
C ASP A 206 24.41 6.33 10.72
N LEU A 207 23.49 7.29 10.68
CA LEU A 207 23.77 8.69 10.36
C LEU A 207 23.83 9.62 11.59
N ILE A 208 23.50 9.13 12.79
CA ILE A 208 23.41 9.93 14.02
C ILE A 208 24.58 9.66 14.97
#